data_c21f77beb717012ffbd5d5187396e410
#
_entry.id   c21f77beb717012ffbd5d5187396e410
#
_cell.length_a   1.000
_cell.length_b   1.000
_cell.length_c   1.000
_cell.angle_alpha   90.00
_cell.angle_beta   90.00
_cell.angle_gamma   90.00
#
_symmetry.space_group_name_H-M   'P 1'
#
loop_
_entity.id
_entity.type
_entity.pdbx_description
1 polymer ?
#
loop_
_entity_poly.entity_id
_entity_poly.type
_entity_poly.pdbx_seq_one_letter_code
_entity_poly.pdbx_strand_id
1 'polypeptide(L)'
;VSGTRTDWVSTGDYRWNQEAYASGVVYEIGGKTAYRPGSRQSEAWFGPVERPHLNDAYRSPLRVGDSMAIDVPSWGSRDHIGLSQDDTGATTQHMTLSQGGTTLGEGVFSLVEGKAPGPGKLPYRLVVTGEREAPFTPYSSATRTQWDFVSAAAADPEATTVLPLVQLDYRVDVDGSGRAKRHATVTVTAAHLPDAAHVGHLGAPTLELSYDDGRTWHRADRTGDGGFRLDAPSGAEFVTVRAGAWDTVGNSVHQTVTRAFGLR
;
A
#
# COMPACT_ATOMS: atom_id res chain seq x y z
N VAL A 1 -20.56 9.09 6.35
CA VAL A 1 -21.76 9.12 5.46
C VAL A 1 -21.40 8.31 4.23
N SER A 2 -22.00 7.13 4.03
CA SER A 2 -21.88 6.40 2.77
C SER A 2 -22.82 7.01 1.73
N GLY A 3 -22.31 7.33 0.57
CA GLY A 3 -23.07 7.87 -0.54
C GLY A 3 -22.52 7.37 -1.87
N THR A 4 -23.35 7.40 -2.90
CA THR A 4 -22.93 7.10 -4.28
C THR A 4 -23.03 8.37 -5.10
N ARG A 5 -21.97 8.72 -5.83
CA ARG A 5 -21.93 9.78 -6.81
C ARG A 5 -21.70 9.16 -8.19
N THR A 6 -22.30 9.75 -9.21
CA THR A 6 -22.03 9.39 -10.61
C THR A 6 -21.40 10.56 -11.31
N ASP A 7 -20.21 10.37 -11.86
CA ASP A 7 -19.51 11.36 -12.65
C ASP A 7 -19.49 10.93 -14.12
N TRP A 8 -19.62 11.90 -15.00
CA TRP A 8 -19.47 11.73 -16.45
C TRP A 8 -18.13 12.33 -16.84
N VAL A 9 -17.27 11.52 -17.43
CA VAL A 9 -15.92 11.93 -17.81
C VAL A 9 -15.73 11.84 -19.33
N SER A 10 -14.95 12.75 -19.89
CA SER A 10 -14.58 12.72 -21.30
C SER A 10 -13.69 11.51 -21.59
N THR A 11 -13.85 10.93 -22.77
CA THR A 11 -13.02 9.84 -23.29
C THR A 11 -12.17 10.35 -24.44
N GLY A 12 -11.08 9.66 -24.76
CA GLY A 12 -10.10 10.04 -25.79
C GLY A 12 -8.68 9.82 -25.26
N ASP A 13 -7.76 10.69 -25.65
CA ASP A 13 -6.35 10.63 -25.22
C ASP A 13 -6.12 11.18 -23.80
N TYR A 14 -7.16 11.17 -22.99
CA TYR A 14 -7.11 11.63 -21.60
C TYR A 14 -6.94 10.47 -20.64
N ARG A 15 -6.15 10.71 -19.58
CA ARG A 15 -6.13 9.90 -18.35
C ARG A 15 -6.64 10.76 -17.21
N TRP A 16 -7.53 10.21 -16.43
CA TRP A 16 -8.15 10.87 -15.29
C TRP A 16 -7.60 10.27 -14.01
N ASN A 17 -7.22 11.10 -13.07
CA ASN A 17 -7.13 10.70 -11.67
C ASN A 17 -8.29 11.35 -10.91
N GLN A 18 -8.89 10.62 -10.02
CA GLN A 18 -9.95 11.10 -9.16
C GLN A 18 -9.42 11.26 -7.75
N GLU A 19 -9.99 12.18 -7.02
CA GLU A 19 -9.66 12.43 -5.62
C GLU A 19 -10.94 12.43 -4.80
N ALA A 20 -10.86 11.87 -3.59
CA ALA A 20 -11.93 11.88 -2.62
C ALA A 20 -11.42 12.36 -1.26
N TYR A 21 -12.25 13.10 -0.54
CA TYR A 21 -11.91 13.70 0.75
C TYR A 21 -12.86 13.19 1.83
N ALA A 22 -12.32 12.72 2.94
CA ALA A 22 -13.07 12.30 4.10
C ALA A 22 -12.83 13.25 5.27
N SER A 23 -13.84 14.04 5.61
CA SER A 23 -13.90 14.88 6.83
C SER A 23 -12.68 15.78 7.08
N GLY A 24 -11.94 16.16 6.04
CA GLY A 24 -10.76 17.02 6.15
C GLY A 24 -9.51 16.37 6.76
N VAL A 25 -9.53 15.06 6.99
CA VAL A 25 -8.46 14.34 7.68
C VAL A 25 -7.64 13.46 6.74
N VAL A 26 -8.31 12.72 5.87
CA VAL A 26 -7.67 11.85 4.86
C VAL A 26 -8.28 12.15 3.52
N TYR A 27 -7.45 12.21 2.50
CA TYR A 27 -7.90 12.17 1.11
C TYR A 27 -7.19 11.07 0.34
N GLU A 28 -7.91 10.46 -0.57
CA GLU A 28 -7.37 9.44 -1.45
C GLU A 28 -7.26 9.95 -2.88
N ILE A 29 -6.20 9.54 -3.57
CA ILE A 29 -5.94 9.80 -4.98
C ILE A 29 -5.90 8.47 -5.72
N GLY A 30 -6.81 8.27 -6.66
CA GLY A 30 -6.83 7.09 -7.53
C GLY A 30 -5.72 7.11 -8.57
N GLY A 31 -5.38 5.94 -9.10
CA GLY A 31 -4.46 5.80 -10.23
C GLY A 31 -5.01 6.46 -11.51
N LYS A 32 -4.12 6.75 -12.46
CA LYS A 32 -4.50 7.36 -13.74
C LYS A 32 -5.27 6.36 -14.60
N THR A 33 -6.54 6.64 -14.85
CA THR A 33 -7.45 5.76 -15.59
C THR A 33 -7.85 6.35 -16.95
N ALA A 34 -7.73 5.56 -18.02
CA ALA A 34 -8.30 5.86 -19.32
C ALA A 34 -9.67 5.21 -19.46
N TYR A 35 -10.72 5.98 -19.68
CA TYR A 35 -12.08 5.46 -19.85
C TYR A 35 -12.40 5.21 -21.31
N ARG A 36 -13.07 4.09 -21.59
CA ARG A 36 -13.60 3.79 -22.93
C ARG A 36 -15.00 4.42 -23.11
N PRO A 37 -15.35 4.90 -24.32
CA PRO A 37 -16.69 5.41 -24.57
C PRO A 37 -17.77 4.39 -24.19
N GLY A 38 -18.79 4.84 -23.45
CA GLY A 38 -19.92 4.01 -23.01
C GLY A 38 -19.59 3.01 -21.87
N SER A 39 -18.36 2.97 -21.35
CA SER A 39 -18.03 2.13 -20.21
C SER A 39 -18.61 2.71 -18.91
N ARG A 40 -18.87 1.80 -17.95
CA ARG A 40 -19.20 2.15 -16.57
C ARG A 40 -18.16 1.50 -15.68
N GLN A 41 -17.57 2.27 -14.78
CA GLN A 41 -16.69 1.78 -13.74
C GLN A 41 -17.25 2.21 -12.38
N SER A 42 -16.98 1.43 -11.36
CA SER A 42 -17.38 1.73 -9.99
C SER A 42 -16.13 1.72 -9.12
N GLU A 43 -15.90 2.82 -8.48
CA GLU A 43 -14.80 3.01 -7.53
C GLU A 43 -15.36 3.10 -6.11
N ALA A 44 -14.64 2.55 -5.14
CA ALA A 44 -14.99 2.66 -3.75
C ALA A 44 -13.80 3.28 -3.01
N TRP A 45 -14.07 4.35 -2.30
CA TRP A 45 -13.12 5.17 -1.57
C TRP A 45 -13.16 4.85 -0.08
N PHE A 46 -12.02 5.00 0.60
CA PHE A 46 -11.89 4.81 2.05
C PHE A 46 -12.38 3.45 2.55
N GLY A 47 -12.29 2.45 1.67
CA GLY A 47 -12.66 1.08 2.04
C GLY A 47 -11.49 0.32 2.65
N PRO A 48 -11.76 -0.72 3.46
CA PRO A 48 -10.67 -1.61 3.89
C PRO A 48 -10.05 -2.32 2.68
N VAL A 49 -8.76 -2.58 2.65
CA VAL A 49 -7.71 -2.42 3.65
C VAL A 49 -6.93 -1.13 3.36
N GLU A 50 -6.82 -0.22 4.33
CA GLU A 50 -5.99 0.98 4.16
C GLU A 50 -4.56 0.69 4.65
N ARG A 51 -3.57 1.07 3.85
CA ARG A 51 -2.15 0.74 4.06
C ARG A 51 -1.24 1.69 3.30
N PRO A 52 0.09 1.67 3.58
CA PRO A 52 1.08 2.29 2.70
C PRO A 52 0.99 1.71 1.29
N HIS A 53 0.77 2.60 0.30
CA HIS A 53 0.60 2.23 -1.11
C HIS A 53 1.06 3.35 -2.03
N LEU A 54 1.54 2.95 -3.21
CA LEU A 54 1.95 3.86 -4.29
C LEU A 54 1.22 3.48 -5.58
N ASN A 55 0.90 4.48 -6.39
CA ASN A 55 0.33 4.32 -7.73
C ASN A 55 0.97 5.31 -8.73
N ASP A 56 0.51 5.32 -9.98
CA ASP A 56 1.03 6.15 -11.05
C ASP A 56 0.52 7.61 -11.07
N ALA A 57 -0.36 7.98 -10.15
CA ALA A 57 -0.88 9.35 -10.03
C ALA A 57 -0.12 10.21 -9.03
N TYR A 58 0.73 9.60 -8.21
CA TYR A 58 1.51 10.28 -7.18
C TYR A 58 3.02 10.17 -7.46
N ARG A 59 3.83 10.69 -6.55
CA ARG A 59 5.29 10.75 -6.69
C ARG A 59 5.87 9.35 -6.70
N SER A 60 6.61 9.00 -7.75
CA SER A 60 7.38 7.76 -7.77
C SER A 60 8.54 7.83 -6.78
N PRO A 61 8.91 6.72 -6.12
CA PRO A 61 10.12 6.64 -5.32
C PRO A 61 11.34 6.65 -6.25
N LEU A 62 12.23 7.61 -6.08
CA LEU A 62 13.27 7.90 -7.06
C LEU A 62 14.68 7.80 -6.49
N ARG A 63 15.62 7.43 -7.37
CA ARG A 63 17.05 7.58 -7.17
C ARG A 63 17.65 8.41 -8.30
N VAL A 64 18.49 9.39 -7.97
CA VAL A 64 19.33 10.17 -8.88
C VAL A 64 20.74 10.16 -8.34
N GLY A 65 21.70 9.57 -9.08
CA GLY A 65 23.04 9.33 -8.56
C GLY A 65 23.01 8.56 -7.23
N ASP A 66 23.54 9.16 -6.17
CA ASP A 66 23.50 8.57 -4.82
C ASP A 66 22.30 9.03 -3.99
N SER A 67 21.53 10.01 -4.43
CA SER A 67 20.37 10.53 -3.70
C SER A 67 19.13 9.70 -3.95
N MET A 68 18.39 9.39 -2.88
CA MET A 68 17.09 8.71 -2.91
C MET A 68 16.04 9.60 -2.25
N ALA A 69 14.87 9.71 -2.89
CA ALA A 69 13.69 10.37 -2.36
C ALA A 69 12.48 9.43 -2.48
N ILE A 70 11.87 9.11 -1.37
CA ILE A 70 10.79 8.12 -1.29
C ILE A 70 9.62 8.75 -0.52
N ASP A 71 8.50 8.95 -1.22
CA ASP A 71 7.28 9.51 -0.68
C ASP A 71 6.20 8.42 -0.68
N VAL A 72 5.88 7.87 0.51
CA VAL A 72 4.92 6.78 0.67
C VAL A 72 3.81 7.19 1.64
N PRO A 73 2.63 7.57 1.14
CA PRO A 73 1.46 7.81 1.98
C PRO A 73 0.96 6.54 2.68
N SER A 74 0.49 6.67 3.92
CA SER A 74 0.21 5.51 4.79
C SER A 74 -1.20 4.92 4.70
N TRP A 75 -2.17 5.61 4.09
CA TRP A 75 -3.59 5.28 4.31
C TRP A 75 -4.37 5.06 3.02
N GLY A 76 -3.72 4.59 1.97
CA GLY A 76 -4.37 4.27 0.70
C GLY A 76 -5.17 2.98 0.74
N SER A 77 -6.36 3.01 0.14
CA SER A 77 -7.19 1.83 -0.07
C SER A 77 -7.13 1.37 -1.53
N ARG A 78 -7.31 0.09 -1.80
CA ARG A 78 -7.26 -0.47 -3.15
C ARG A 78 -5.99 -0.02 -3.89
N ASP A 79 -6.13 0.55 -5.10
CA ASP A 79 -5.06 1.19 -5.89
C ASP A 79 -4.93 2.70 -5.62
N HIS A 80 -5.63 3.24 -4.62
CA HIS A 80 -5.52 4.62 -4.19
C HIS A 80 -4.35 4.82 -3.25
N ILE A 81 -3.70 5.97 -3.33
CA ILE A 81 -2.86 6.47 -2.25
C ILE A 81 -3.73 7.27 -1.30
N GLY A 82 -3.40 7.26 -0.02
CA GLY A 82 -4.15 7.99 1.00
C GLY A 82 -3.22 8.85 1.85
N LEU A 83 -3.40 10.16 1.75
CA LEU A 83 -2.65 11.14 2.51
C LEU A 83 -3.44 11.60 3.73
N SER A 84 -2.78 11.69 4.87
CA SER A 84 -3.35 12.37 6.04
C SER A 84 -3.11 13.86 5.93
N GLN A 85 -4.13 14.64 6.23
CA GLN A 85 -4.07 16.09 6.41
C GLN A 85 -4.30 16.46 7.89
N ASP A 86 -4.10 15.49 8.77
CA ASP A 86 -4.35 15.67 10.19
C ASP A 86 -3.18 16.42 10.85
N ASP A 87 -3.45 17.61 11.31
CA ASP A 87 -2.54 18.44 12.10
C ASP A 87 -2.74 18.29 13.61
N THR A 88 -3.68 17.44 14.03
CA THR A 88 -4.00 17.20 15.45
C THR A 88 -3.10 16.15 16.10
N GLY A 89 -2.36 15.36 15.28
CA GLY A 89 -1.52 14.27 15.75
C GLY A 89 -2.28 12.95 15.99
N ALA A 90 -3.55 12.86 15.60
CA ALA A 90 -4.31 11.60 15.67
C ALA A 90 -3.85 10.57 14.66
N THR A 91 -3.06 10.97 13.66
CA THR A 91 -2.35 10.09 12.74
C THR A 91 -0.85 10.34 12.82
N THR A 92 -0.08 9.28 12.91
CA THR A 92 1.39 9.34 12.90
C THR A 92 1.95 8.46 11.80
N GLN A 93 3.08 8.85 11.26
CA GLN A 93 3.86 8.04 10.34
C GLN A 93 5.35 8.22 10.61
N HIS A 94 6.08 7.13 10.56
CA HIS A 94 7.53 7.15 10.64
C HIS A 94 8.12 6.27 9.53
N MET A 95 9.21 6.74 8.92
CA MET A 95 9.90 6.07 7.83
C MET A 95 11.38 5.96 8.15
N THR A 96 11.98 4.81 7.85
CA THR A 96 13.42 4.59 7.98
C THR A 96 13.96 3.93 6.72
N LEU A 97 14.88 4.60 6.04
CA LEU A 97 15.65 4.05 4.93
C LEU A 97 17.02 3.61 5.44
N SER A 98 17.43 2.40 5.15
CA SER A 98 18.70 1.83 5.62
C SER A 98 19.40 0.98 4.56
N GLN A 99 20.72 0.81 4.74
CA GLN A 99 21.56 -0.08 3.94
C GLN A 99 22.60 -0.77 4.86
N GLY A 100 22.66 -2.12 4.81
CA GLY A 100 23.63 -2.89 5.60
C GLY A 100 23.57 -2.64 7.11
N GLY A 101 22.40 -2.28 7.65
CA GLY A 101 22.21 -1.92 9.07
C GLY A 101 22.50 -0.44 9.40
N THR A 102 23.00 0.36 8.44
CA THR A 102 23.19 1.80 8.60
C THR A 102 21.95 2.56 8.17
N THR A 103 21.41 3.44 9.02
CA THR A 103 20.33 4.36 8.65
C THR A 103 20.88 5.42 7.68
N LEU A 104 20.24 5.55 6.53
CA LEU A 104 20.55 6.54 5.50
C LEU A 104 19.65 7.77 5.59
N GLY A 105 18.44 7.61 6.12
CA GLY A 105 17.47 8.67 6.32
C GLY A 105 16.30 8.22 7.17
N GLU A 106 15.71 9.19 7.83
CA GLU A 106 14.45 9.04 8.58
C GLU A 106 13.47 10.11 8.14
N GLY A 107 12.20 9.77 8.14
CA GLY A 107 11.11 10.67 7.75
C GLY A 107 9.94 10.54 8.71
N VAL A 108 9.32 11.66 8.98
CA VAL A 108 8.00 11.76 9.57
C VAL A 108 7.04 12.21 8.46
N PHE A 109 5.80 11.86 8.52
CA PHE A 109 4.87 11.99 7.39
C PHE A 109 5.21 10.99 6.25
N SER A 110 5.09 11.40 4.99
CA SER A 110 5.20 10.49 3.84
C SER A 110 6.55 10.46 3.15
N LEU A 111 7.47 11.38 3.46
CA LEU A 111 8.73 11.55 2.75
C LEU A 111 9.94 11.12 3.60
N VAL A 112 10.80 10.29 3.01
CA VAL A 112 12.16 10.06 3.50
C VAL A 112 13.15 10.31 2.37
N GLU A 113 14.23 11.00 2.71
CA GLU A 113 15.37 11.21 1.83
C GLU A 113 16.62 10.56 2.42
N GLY A 114 17.48 10.01 1.56
CA GLY A 114 18.69 9.35 2.00
C GLY A 114 19.77 9.36 0.92
N LYS A 115 21.00 9.13 1.34
CA LYS A 115 22.14 9.02 0.44
C LYS A 115 22.70 7.60 0.43
N ALA A 116 22.72 6.97 -0.74
CA ALA A 116 23.38 5.69 -0.93
C ALA A 116 24.90 5.83 -0.68
N PRO A 117 25.57 4.78 -0.19
CA PRO A 117 27.03 4.83 0.06
C PRO A 117 27.87 4.88 -1.22
N GLY A 118 27.26 4.80 -2.39
CA GLY A 118 27.89 4.89 -3.70
C GLY A 118 27.01 4.38 -4.84
N PRO A 119 27.48 4.43 -6.08
CA PRO A 119 26.68 4.15 -7.26
C PRO A 119 26.38 2.65 -7.48
N GLY A 120 27.08 1.77 -6.79
CA GLY A 120 26.98 0.32 -6.98
C GLY A 120 25.61 -0.28 -6.67
N LYS A 121 25.39 -1.48 -7.19
CA LYS A 121 24.18 -2.27 -6.91
C LYS A 121 24.24 -2.82 -5.49
N LEU A 122 23.35 -2.34 -4.60
CA LEU A 122 23.30 -2.71 -3.20
C LEU A 122 21.84 -3.00 -2.77
N PRO A 123 21.65 -3.85 -1.72
CA PRO A 123 20.36 -4.04 -1.09
C PRO A 123 20.07 -2.90 -0.11
N TYR A 124 18.83 -2.45 -0.09
CA TYR A 124 18.30 -1.41 0.80
C TYR A 124 17.06 -1.92 1.50
N ARG A 125 16.74 -1.29 2.62
CA ARG A 125 15.50 -1.52 3.37
C ARG A 125 14.80 -0.21 3.66
N LEU A 126 13.52 -0.16 3.33
CA LEU A 126 12.59 0.88 3.74
C LEU A 126 11.58 0.28 4.71
N VAL A 127 11.41 0.87 5.87
CA VAL A 127 10.34 0.54 6.82
C VAL A 127 9.45 1.75 6.98
N VAL A 128 8.15 1.56 6.82
CA VAL A 128 7.12 2.57 7.05
C VAL A 128 6.17 2.04 8.10
N THR A 129 5.99 2.79 9.17
CA THR A 129 4.99 2.53 10.21
C THR A 129 4.00 3.69 10.26
N GLY A 130 2.74 3.38 10.47
CA GLY A 130 1.69 4.38 10.66
C GLY A 130 0.74 3.92 11.76
N GLU A 131 0.30 4.85 12.57
CA GLU A 131 -0.71 4.64 13.60
C GLU A 131 -1.77 5.72 13.48
N ARG A 132 -2.99 5.38 13.79
CA ARG A 132 -4.09 6.33 13.88
C ARG A 132 -5.06 5.94 14.98
N GLU A 133 -5.56 6.94 15.66
CA GLU A 133 -6.54 6.77 16.71
C GLU A 133 -7.97 6.74 16.14
N ALA A 134 -8.85 5.94 16.76
CA ALA A 134 -10.28 6.21 16.59
C ALA A 134 -10.55 7.65 17.08
N PRO A 135 -11.21 8.53 16.29
CA PRO A 135 -12.58 8.25 15.84
C PRO A 135 -12.76 8.16 14.31
N PHE A 136 -11.70 8.22 13.52
CA PHE A 136 -11.87 8.28 12.07
C PHE A 136 -12.44 6.98 11.48
N THR A 137 -11.87 5.87 11.89
CA THR A 137 -12.31 4.53 11.49
C THR A 137 -11.79 3.50 12.48
N PRO A 138 -12.55 2.44 12.77
CA PRO A 138 -12.07 1.35 13.62
C PRO A 138 -11.07 0.44 12.88
N TYR A 139 -10.83 0.68 11.58
CA TYR A 139 -10.01 -0.16 10.72
C TYR A 139 -8.64 0.42 10.45
N SER A 140 -7.70 -0.45 10.11
CA SER A 140 -6.31 -0.09 9.79
C SER A 140 -5.70 0.83 10.87
N SER A 141 -5.91 0.47 12.14
CA SER A 141 -5.47 1.29 13.28
C SER A 141 -3.96 1.43 13.40
N ALA A 142 -3.22 0.44 12.87
CA ALA A 142 -1.77 0.50 12.73
C ALA A 142 -1.33 -0.25 11.47
N THR A 143 -0.30 0.28 10.83
CA THR A 143 0.33 -0.35 9.65
C THR A 143 1.83 -0.45 9.85
N ARG A 144 2.41 -1.53 9.34
CA ARG A 144 3.86 -1.67 9.20
C ARG A 144 4.15 -2.31 7.86
N THR A 145 4.87 -1.59 7.01
CA THR A 145 5.32 -2.09 5.72
C THR A 145 6.85 -2.03 5.66
N GLN A 146 7.46 -3.13 5.28
CA GLN A 146 8.88 -3.22 5.02
C GLN A 146 9.07 -3.61 3.56
N TRP A 147 9.86 -2.83 2.85
CA TRP A 147 10.41 -3.18 1.54
C TRP A 147 11.89 -3.48 1.68
N ASP A 148 12.31 -4.62 1.17
CA ASP A 148 13.71 -4.90 0.86
C ASP A 148 13.85 -4.81 -0.66
N PHE A 149 14.79 -4.02 -1.16
CA PHE A 149 14.94 -3.76 -2.58
C PHE A 149 16.39 -3.56 -2.98
N VAL A 150 16.65 -3.79 -4.26
CA VAL A 150 17.99 -3.64 -4.83
C VAL A 150 18.03 -2.43 -5.75
N SER A 151 19.03 -1.56 -5.58
CA SER A 151 19.18 -0.37 -6.42
C SER A 151 20.64 -0.08 -6.74
N ALA A 152 20.87 0.45 -7.95
CA ALA A 152 22.12 1.02 -8.41
C ALA A 152 21.86 2.41 -9.00
N ALA A 153 22.85 3.29 -9.02
CA ALA A 153 22.76 4.51 -9.80
C ALA A 153 22.70 4.17 -11.31
N ALA A 154 22.01 5.00 -12.08
CA ALA A 154 22.08 4.93 -13.54
C ALA A 154 23.52 5.25 -14.03
N ALA A 155 23.83 4.83 -15.25
CA ALA A 155 25.13 5.15 -15.87
C ALA A 155 25.32 6.67 -16.07
N ASP A 156 24.23 7.37 -16.40
CA ASP A 156 24.18 8.83 -16.37
C ASP A 156 23.82 9.27 -14.95
N PRO A 157 24.68 10.03 -14.26
CA PRO A 157 24.46 10.45 -12.86
C PRO A 157 23.25 11.37 -12.68
N GLU A 158 22.78 12.04 -13.74
CA GLU A 158 21.60 12.90 -13.71
C GLU A 158 20.31 12.14 -14.06
N ALA A 159 20.43 10.90 -14.53
CA ALA A 159 19.25 10.10 -14.88
C ALA A 159 18.52 9.62 -13.64
N THR A 160 17.19 9.72 -13.71
CA THR A 160 16.29 9.26 -12.65
C THR A 160 16.00 7.77 -12.80
N THR A 161 16.03 7.04 -11.71
CA THR A 161 15.65 5.62 -11.63
C THR A 161 14.49 5.45 -10.64
N VAL A 162 13.42 4.78 -11.07
CA VAL A 162 12.32 4.41 -10.17
C VAL A 162 12.72 3.20 -9.34
N LEU A 163 12.60 3.30 -8.01
CA LEU A 163 12.95 2.23 -7.08
C LEU A 163 11.94 1.09 -7.13
N PRO A 164 12.40 -0.19 -7.06
CA PRO A 164 11.55 -1.37 -7.24
C PRO A 164 10.79 -1.76 -5.97
N LEU A 165 9.95 -0.87 -5.45
CA LEU A 165 9.10 -1.14 -4.30
C LEU A 165 7.89 -1.98 -4.74
N VAL A 166 7.87 -3.26 -4.38
CA VAL A 166 6.75 -4.16 -4.68
C VAL A 166 5.49 -3.69 -3.95
N GLN A 167 4.38 -3.56 -4.67
CA GLN A 167 3.09 -3.16 -4.11
C GLN A 167 2.21 -4.38 -3.83
N LEU A 168 1.41 -4.32 -2.76
CA LEU A 168 0.37 -5.30 -2.45
C LEU A 168 -0.99 -4.64 -2.53
N ASP A 169 -1.92 -5.28 -3.25
CA ASP A 169 -3.32 -4.90 -3.30
C ASP A 169 -4.19 -5.94 -2.65
N TYR A 170 -5.23 -5.47 -1.95
CA TYR A 170 -6.17 -6.29 -1.22
C TYR A 170 -7.58 -6.06 -1.73
N ARG A 171 -8.34 -7.16 -1.87
CA ARG A 171 -9.77 -7.10 -2.13
C ARG A 171 -10.48 -8.04 -1.18
N VAL A 172 -11.46 -7.52 -0.47
CA VAL A 172 -12.37 -8.26 0.39
C VAL A 172 -13.76 -7.67 0.19
N ASP A 173 -14.76 -8.55 0.10
CA ASP A 173 -16.15 -8.12 0.00
C ASP A 173 -16.67 -7.71 1.38
N VAL A 174 -16.91 -6.41 1.53
CA VAL A 174 -17.39 -5.80 2.78
C VAL A 174 -18.70 -5.06 2.55
N ASP A 175 -19.51 -4.96 3.58
CA ASP A 175 -20.71 -4.11 3.58
C ASP A 175 -20.33 -2.61 3.74
N GLY A 176 -21.34 -1.73 3.73
CA GLY A 176 -21.17 -0.29 3.85
C GLY A 176 -20.58 0.16 5.20
N SER A 177 -20.42 -0.74 6.17
CA SER A 177 -19.72 -0.50 7.45
C SER A 177 -18.32 -1.10 7.50
N GLY A 178 -17.78 -1.61 6.37
CA GLY A 178 -16.45 -2.20 6.28
C GLY A 178 -16.33 -3.60 6.89
N ARG A 179 -17.43 -4.36 6.98
CA ARG A 179 -17.46 -5.69 7.60
C ARG A 179 -17.63 -6.78 6.55
N ALA A 180 -16.73 -7.75 6.56
CA ALA A 180 -16.79 -8.96 5.75
C ALA A 180 -17.63 -10.05 6.42
N LYS A 181 -18.12 -11.01 5.62
CA LYS A 181 -18.64 -12.26 6.15
C LYS A 181 -17.52 -13.07 6.79
N ARG A 182 -17.81 -13.84 7.85
CA ARG A 182 -16.82 -14.70 8.53
C ARG A 182 -16.23 -15.77 7.61
N HIS A 183 -17.01 -16.24 6.65
CA HIS A 183 -16.57 -17.14 5.58
C HIS A 183 -16.56 -16.34 4.28
N ALA A 184 -15.38 -15.99 3.78
CA ALA A 184 -15.19 -15.15 2.61
C ALA A 184 -13.85 -15.48 1.92
N THR A 185 -13.56 -14.74 0.86
CA THR A 185 -12.24 -14.75 0.20
C THR A 185 -11.62 -13.39 0.35
N VAL A 186 -10.36 -13.36 0.75
CA VAL A 186 -9.48 -12.19 0.66
C VAL A 186 -8.56 -12.41 -0.53
N THR A 187 -8.57 -11.51 -1.50
CA THR A 187 -7.63 -11.55 -2.63
C THR A 187 -6.44 -10.65 -2.31
N VAL A 188 -5.23 -11.17 -2.52
CA VAL A 188 -3.99 -10.40 -2.43
C VAL A 188 -3.26 -10.54 -3.75
N THR A 189 -2.93 -9.41 -4.38
CA THR A 189 -2.12 -9.36 -5.59
C THR A 189 -0.85 -8.57 -5.35
N ALA A 190 0.19 -8.87 -6.11
CA ALA A 190 1.46 -8.16 -6.05
C ALA A 190 1.79 -7.58 -7.43
N ALA A 191 2.34 -6.36 -7.45
CA ALA A 191 2.79 -5.70 -8.67
C ALA A 191 4.06 -4.90 -8.42
N HIS A 192 4.86 -4.69 -9.47
CA HIS A 192 5.89 -3.66 -9.48
C HIS A 192 5.27 -2.31 -9.81
N LEU A 193 5.91 -1.24 -9.35
CA LEU A 193 5.58 0.10 -9.85
C LEU A 193 5.92 0.20 -11.35
N PRO A 194 5.15 1.00 -12.09
CA PRO A 194 5.51 1.31 -13.48
C PRO A 194 6.94 1.88 -13.57
N ASP A 195 7.66 1.48 -14.60
CA ASP A 195 9.04 1.92 -14.88
C ASP A 195 10.08 1.62 -13.80
N ALA A 196 9.74 0.77 -12.82
CA ALA A 196 10.67 0.37 -11.78
C ALA A 196 11.87 -0.37 -12.36
N ALA A 197 13.08 0.04 -11.97
CA ALA A 197 14.32 -0.58 -12.41
C ALA A 197 14.67 -1.79 -11.52
N HIS A 198 15.51 -2.70 -12.08
CA HIS A 198 16.01 -3.87 -11.35
C HIS A 198 14.90 -4.78 -10.81
N VAL A 199 13.83 -4.98 -11.58
CA VAL A 199 12.72 -5.88 -11.26
C VAL A 199 12.95 -7.30 -11.80
N GLY A 200 12.42 -8.28 -11.06
CA GLY A 200 12.38 -9.69 -11.46
C GLY A 200 10.96 -10.20 -11.63
N HIS A 201 10.81 -11.51 -11.82
CA HIS A 201 9.49 -12.14 -11.85
C HIS A 201 8.92 -12.22 -10.43
N LEU A 202 7.72 -11.71 -10.24
CA LEU A 202 7.00 -11.78 -8.96
C LEU A 202 6.56 -13.21 -8.66
N GLY A 203 6.85 -13.64 -7.44
CA GLY A 203 6.27 -14.84 -6.87
C GLY A 203 4.82 -14.62 -6.43
N ALA A 204 4.14 -15.71 -6.14
CA ALA A 204 2.79 -15.65 -5.62
C ALA A 204 2.79 -15.08 -4.18
N PRO A 205 1.92 -14.11 -3.84
CA PRO A 205 1.87 -13.52 -2.52
C PRO A 205 1.49 -14.54 -1.45
N THR A 206 1.82 -14.24 -0.20
CA THR A 206 1.40 -14.98 1.00
C THR A 206 0.45 -14.15 1.83
N LEU A 207 -0.41 -14.81 2.61
CA LEU A 207 -1.32 -14.17 3.56
C LEU A 207 -1.40 -14.96 4.85
N GLU A 208 -1.31 -14.26 5.96
CA GLU A 208 -1.64 -14.75 7.29
C GLU A 208 -2.70 -13.83 7.91
N LEU A 209 -3.58 -14.42 8.70
CA LEU A 209 -4.70 -13.76 9.35
C LEU A 209 -4.55 -13.88 10.86
N SER A 210 -4.91 -12.83 11.56
CA SER A 210 -5.04 -12.80 13.00
C SER A 210 -6.41 -12.25 13.39
N TYR A 211 -6.98 -12.78 14.47
CA TYR A 211 -8.28 -12.38 15.01
C TYR A 211 -8.17 -11.79 16.42
N ASP A 212 -6.94 -11.52 16.87
CA ASP A 212 -6.57 -11.04 18.19
C ASP A 212 -5.52 -9.91 18.13
N ASP A 213 -5.63 -9.05 17.12
CA ASP A 213 -4.75 -7.90 16.88
C ASP A 213 -3.26 -8.28 16.73
N GLY A 214 -2.98 -9.44 16.11
CA GLY A 214 -1.63 -9.88 15.77
C GLY A 214 -0.91 -10.69 16.85
N ARG A 215 -1.60 -11.13 17.91
CA ARG A 215 -1.00 -11.99 18.95
C ARG A 215 -0.80 -13.43 18.46
N THR A 216 -1.76 -13.95 17.71
CA THR A 216 -1.67 -15.26 17.06
C THR A 216 -1.94 -15.13 15.55
N TRP A 217 -1.26 -15.97 14.76
CA TRP A 217 -1.32 -15.93 13.31
C TRP A 217 -1.67 -17.28 12.72
N HIS A 218 -2.53 -17.26 11.72
CA HIS A 218 -2.95 -18.42 10.95
C HIS A 218 -2.64 -18.19 9.49
N ARG A 219 -1.88 -19.09 8.87
CA ARG A 219 -1.65 -19.04 7.44
C ARG A 219 -2.98 -19.28 6.71
N ALA A 220 -3.35 -18.39 5.80
CA ALA A 220 -4.56 -18.54 5.02
C ALA A 220 -4.35 -19.54 3.86
N ASP A 221 -5.31 -20.44 3.67
CA ASP A 221 -5.31 -21.39 2.55
C ASP A 221 -5.60 -20.67 1.23
N ARG A 222 -4.81 -20.96 0.22
CA ARG A 222 -5.03 -20.42 -1.12
C ARG A 222 -6.23 -21.08 -1.79
N THR A 223 -7.06 -20.27 -2.45
CA THR A 223 -8.24 -20.74 -3.20
C THR A 223 -8.07 -20.63 -4.72
N GLY A 224 -6.92 -20.16 -5.22
CA GLY A 224 -6.63 -19.87 -6.61
C GLY A 224 -6.63 -18.35 -6.90
N ASP A 225 -6.07 -17.93 -8.03
CA ASP A 225 -6.10 -16.56 -8.57
C ASP A 225 -5.82 -15.42 -7.57
N GLY A 226 -4.83 -15.63 -6.67
CA GLY A 226 -4.52 -14.67 -5.60
C GLY A 226 -5.53 -14.68 -4.44
N GLY A 227 -6.55 -15.54 -4.47
CA GLY A 227 -7.53 -15.70 -3.41
C GLY A 227 -7.01 -16.50 -2.22
N PHE A 228 -7.45 -16.13 -1.02
CA PHE A 228 -7.16 -16.79 0.24
C PHE A 228 -8.45 -16.95 1.04
N ARG A 229 -8.62 -18.11 1.67
CA ARG A 229 -9.78 -18.39 2.50
C ARG A 229 -9.73 -17.59 3.79
N LEU A 230 -10.80 -16.85 4.05
CA LEU A 230 -11.12 -16.31 5.36
C LEU A 230 -12.10 -17.25 6.03
N ASP A 231 -11.76 -17.75 7.20
CA ASP A 231 -12.60 -18.61 8.04
C ASP A 231 -12.46 -18.16 9.51
N ALA A 232 -13.22 -17.12 9.84
CA ALA A 232 -13.07 -16.43 11.11
C ALA A 232 -13.91 -17.07 12.22
N PRO A 233 -13.38 -17.25 13.45
CA PRO A 233 -14.12 -17.78 14.58
C PRO A 233 -15.28 -16.85 14.99
N SER A 234 -16.30 -17.41 15.62
CA SER A 234 -17.57 -16.70 15.94
C SER A 234 -17.37 -15.47 16.84
N GLY A 235 -16.37 -15.46 17.70
CA GLY A 235 -16.07 -14.34 18.62
C GLY A 235 -15.16 -13.25 18.04
N ALA A 236 -14.64 -13.42 16.82
CA ALA A 236 -13.77 -12.40 16.22
C ALA A 236 -14.58 -11.18 15.75
N GLU A 237 -14.09 -10.00 16.02
CA GLU A 237 -14.68 -8.74 15.57
C GLU A 237 -13.94 -8.10 14.41
N PHE A 238 -12.62 -8.29 14.36
CA PHE A 238 -11.72 -7.73 13.36
C PHE A 238 -10.80 -8.79 12.78
N VAL A 239 -10.27 -8.49 11.62
CA VAL A 239 -9.19 -9.25 10.98
C VAL A 239 -7.97 -8.35 10.86
N THR A 240 -6.85 -8.80 11.40
CA THR A 240 -5.51 -8.24 11.17
C THR A 240 -4.85 -9.10 10.11
N VAL A 241 -4.22 -8.47 9.11
CA VAL A 241 -3.58 -9.18 8.01
C VAL A 241 -2.06 -8.99 8.03
N ARG A 242 -1.34 -10.03 7.63
CA ARG A 242 0.09 -9.97 7.32
C ARG A 242 0.31 -10.63 5.97
N ALA A 243 0.76 -9.86 4.99
CA ALA A 243 1.00 -10.34 3.64
C ALA A 243 2.43 -10.06 3.20
N GLY A 244 2.91 -10.84 2.24
CA GLY A 244 4.22 -10.66 1.65
C GLY A 244 4.28 -11.12 0.21
N ALA A 245 5.17 -10.49 -0.55
CA ALA A 245 5.52 -10.90 -1.91
C ALA A 245 7.00 -10.59 -2.16
N TRP A 246 7.59 -11.31 -3.13
CA TRP A 246 8.98 -11.13 -3.52
C TRP A 246 9.15 -11.38 -5.02
N ASP A 247 10.24 -10.88 -5.57
CA ASP A 247 10.65 -11.19 -6.94
C ASP A 247 11.96 -12.00 -6.99
N THR A 248 12.33 -12.43 -8.19
CA THR A 248 13.51 -13.29 -8.42
C THR A 248 14.85 -12.58 -8.30
N VAL A 249 14.87 -11.25 -8.16
CA VAL A 249 16.12 -10.47 -8.03
C VAL A 249 16.35 -9.92 -6.62
N GLY A 250 15.44 -10.24 -5.66
CA GLY A 250 15.60 -9.94 -4.25
C GLY A 250 14.81 -8.75 -3.75
N ASN A 251 13.88 -8.19 -4.55
CA ASN A 251 12.93 -7.21 -4.05
C ASN A 251 11.78 -7.92 -3.35
N SER A 252 11.36 -7.39 -2.21
CA SER A 252 10.24 -7.96 -1.45
C SER A 252 9.46 -6.89 -0.71
N VAL A 253 8.25 -7.24 -0.31
CA VAL A 253 7.41 -6.48 0.59
C VAL A 253 6.84 -7.38 1.68
N HIS A 254 6.84 -6.90 2.91
CA HIS A 254 6.14 -7.46 4.05
C HIS A 254 5.26 -6.40 4.67
N GLN A 255 3.96 -6.64 4.72
CA GLN A 255 2.99 -5.65 5.18
C GLN A 255 2.07 -6.25 6.23
N THR A 256 1.95 -5.57 7.36
CA THR A 256 0.99 -5.87 8.44
C THR A 256 0.02 -4.70 8.56
N VAL A 257 -1.28 -5.01 8.60
CA VAL A 257 -2.34 -4.03 8.83
C VAL A 257 -3.20 -4.52 9.98
N THR A 258 -3.14 -3.83 11.10
CA THR A 258 -3.93 -4.14 12.31
C THR A 258 -5.37 -3.72 12.10
N ARG A 259 -6.32 -4.63 12.39
CA ARG A 259 -7.76 -4.42 12.18
C ARG A 259 -8.07 -3.98 10.74
N ALA A 260 -7.53 -4.71 9.78
CA ALA A 260 -7.65 -4.39 8.35
C ALA A 260 -9.10 -4.23 7.90
N PHE A 261 -10.03 -5.00 8.46
CA PHE A 261 -11.49 -4.90 8.27
C PHE A 261 -12.24 -5.58 9.42
N GLY A 262 -13.55 -5.28 9.52
CA GLY A 262 -14.43 -5.89 10.51
C GLY A 262 -15.07 -7.20 10.05
N LEU A 263 -15.75 -7.89 10.96
CA LEU A 263 -16.49 -9.14 10.72
C LEU A 263 -17.97 -8.98 11.10
N ARG A 264 -18.86 -9.71 10.39
CA ARG A 264 -20.30 -9.80 10.65
C ARG A 264 -20.82 -11.23 10.54
#